data_67a9762571e0cc191dd314d3caa281a2
#
_entry.id   67a9762571e0cc191dd314d3caa281a2
#
_cell.length_a   1.000
_cell.length_b   1.000
_cell.length_c   1.000
_cell.angle_alpha   90.00
_cell.angle_beta   90.00
_cell.angle_gamma   90.00
#
_symmetry.space_group_name_H-M   'P 1'
#
loop_
_entity.id
_entity.type
_entity.pdbx_description
1 polymer ?
#
loop_
_entity_poly.entity_id
_entity_poly.type
_entity_poly.pdbx_seq_one_letter_code
_entity_poly.pdbx_strand_id
1 'polypeptide(L)'
;NWQARTGFWFYISGTLYKNQVITNTSIDDDLVRKTSYENNDGGYDLWGGGSYTKKVRLDSIASIKFRAGGNISSSKNFNILNNVKEGAKTTSLTPNFGITLEWDKLASIETQYRISFSNTKYNVNQNQNQDFTRHSVNIRTKTNIPKKLEWRNDIRYTYNPNVIGFNKAAWFWNATLAYSILKDQGTISLKAYDLLNQNTNAQRRATSNYIEDSESTVLQQYFMLGFSWKFNSLGKKGKVREYGLAF
;
A
#
# COMPACT_ATOMS: atom_id res chain seq x y z
N ASN A 1 -28.48 -16.82 -0.11
CA ASN A 1 -27.38 -17.53 0.57
C ASN A 1 -26.19 -16.59 0.74
N TRP A 2 -26.11 -15.88 1.86
CA TRP A 2 -25.12 -14.84 2.15
C TRP A 2 -23.69 -15.34 2.40
N GLN A 3 -23.44 -16.60 2.15
CA GLN A 3 -22.09 -17.16 2.15
C GLN A 3 -21.59 -17.28 0.70
N ALA A 4 -21.60 -16.16 -0.03
CA ALA A 4 -20.99 -16.14 -1.34
C ALA A 4 -19.50 -16.47 -1.20
N ARG A 5 -19.15 -17.70 -1.54
CA ARG A 5 -17.77 -18.20 -1.56
C ARG A 5 -16.96 -17.58 -2.69
N THR A 6 -17.62 -16.74 -3.49
CA THR A 6 -17.04 -16.09 -4.67
C THR A 6 -17.51 -14.64 -4.69
N GLY A 7 -16.60 -13.72 -4.86
CA GLY A 7 -16.85 -12.29 -5.01
C GLY A 7 -16.14 -11.74 -6.22
N PHE A 8 -16.80 -10.85 -6.93
CA PHE A 8 -16.21 -10.08 -8.02
C PHE A 8 -16.64 -8.63 -7.88
N TRP A 9 -15.72 -7.71 -8.10
CA TRP A 9 -16.00 -6.29 -8.20
C TRP A 9 -15.08 -5.64 -9.22
N PHE A 10 -15.56 -4.60 -9.84
CA PHE A 10 -14.75 -3.74 -10.70
C PHE A 10 -15.23 -2.30 -10.60
N TYR A 11 -14.36 -1.38 -10.97
CA TYR A 11 -14.69 0.04 -11.12
C TYR A 11 -13.88 0.64 -12.26
N ILE A 12 -14.42 1.68 -12.84
CA ILE A 12 -13.72 2.59 -13.76
C ILE A 12 -14.15 4.00 -13.44
N SER A 13 -13.21 4.93 -13.49
CA SER A 13 -13.45 6.34 -13.26
C SER A 13 -12.49 7.17 -14.09
N GLY A 14 -12.87 8.43 -14.36
CA GLY A 14 -12.02 9.32 -15.11
C GLY A 14 -12.44 10.76 -14.95
N THR A 15 -11.44 11.63 -15.06
CA THR A 15 -11.58 13.08 -15.07
C THR A 15 -10.86 13.63 -16.30
N LEU A 16 -11.54 14.45 -17.07
CA LEU A 16 -10.96 15.21 -18.16
C LEU A 16 -10.87 16.67 -17.73
N TYR A 17 -9.71 17.25 -17.86
CA TYR A 17 -9.46 18.62 -17.42
C TYR A 17 -9.59 19.60 -18.57
N LYS A 18 -10.41 20.63 -18.37
CA LYS A 18 -10.53 21.80 -19.19
C LYS A 18 -10.23 23.03 -18.34
N ASN A 19 -9.42 23.95 -18.86
CA ASN A 19 -8.96 25.13 -18.10
C ASN A 19 -8.24 24.76 -16.77
N GLN A 20 -7.48 23.67 -16.78
CA GLN A 20 -6.70 23.27 -15.60
C GLN A 20 -5.60 24.28 -15.33
N VAL A 21 -5.49 24.74 -14.10
CA VAL A 21 -4.37 25.59 -13.69
C VAL A 21 -3.09 24.76 -13.63
N ILE A 22 -2.11 25.14 -14.41
CA ILE A 22 -0.77 24.54 -14.43
C ILE A 22 0.28 25.56 -14.01
N THR A 23 1.43 25.09 -13.53
CA THR A 23 2.56 25.96 -13.20
C THR A 23 3.34 26.34 -14.44
N ASN A 24 3.67 27.63 -14.54
CA ASN A 24 4.66 28.17 -15.46
C ASN A 24 5.87 28.65 -14.63
N THR A 25 6.99 27.95 -14.77
CA THR A 25 8.22 28.24 -14.04
C THR A 25 9.27 28.75 -15.02
N SER A 26 9.87 29.89 -14.72
CA SER A 26 11.08 30.38 -15.40
C SER A 26 12.26 30.40 -14.44
N ILE A 27 13.41 30.03 -14.91
CA ILE A 27 14.67 30.11 -14.17
C ILE A 27 15.57 31.00 -15.01
N ASP A 28 16.00 32.13 -14.44
CA ASP A 28 16.88 33.08 -15.11
C ASP A 28 18.36 32.68 -14.97
N ASP A 29 19.26 33.44 -15.58
CA ASP A 29 20.70 33.16 -15.57
C ASP A 29 21.32 33.27 -14.14
N ASP A 30 20.68 34.01 -13.26
CA ASP A 30 21.05 34.13 -11.83
C ASP A 30 20.47 33.01 -10.98
N LEU A 31 19.90 31.97 -11.59
CA LEU A 31 19.21 30.84 -10.97
C LEU A 31 18.01 31.23 -10.10
N VAL A 32 17.46 32.41 -10.31
CA VAL A 32 16.24 32.84 -9.64
C VAL A 32 15.03 32.17 -10.27
N ARG A 33 14.30 31.43 -9.48
CA ARG A 33 13.07 30.74 -9.91
C ARG A 33 11.85 31.63 -9.72
N LYS A 34 11.15 31.92 -10.80
CA LYS A 34 9.87 32.61 -10.83
C LYS A 34 8.79 31.61 -11.21
N THR A 35 7.70 31.56 -10.45
CA THR A 35 6.57 30.66 -10.72
C THR A 35 5.29 31.49 -10.85
N SER A 36 4.60 31.31 -11.95
CA SER A 36 3.27 31.83 -12.25
C SER A 36 2.33 30.68 -12.59
N TYR A 37 1.08 30.99 -12.88
CA TYR A 37 0.05 29.99 -13.18
C TYR A 37 -0.65 30.35 -14.48
N GLU A 38 -0.95 29.32 -15.29
CA GLU A 38 -1.66 29.44 -16.54
C GLU A 38 -2.76 28.38 -16.64
N ASN A 39 -3.77 28.64 -17.47
CA ASN A 39 -4.80 27.65 -17.77
C ASN A 39 -4.37 26.79 -18.95
N ASN A 40 -4.64 25.49 -18.85
CA ASN A 40 -4.31 24.51 -19.87
C ASN A 40 -5.41 23.48 -20.05
N ASP A 41 -5.58 23.03 -21.28
CA ASP A 41 -6.51 21.96 -21.64
C ASP A 41 -5.78 20.66 -21.96
N GLY A 42 -6.53 19.53 -21.92
CA GLY A 42 -6.06 18.24 -22.41
C GLY A 42 -5.36 17.38 -21.36
N GLY A 43 -5.36 17.81 -20.11
CA GLY A 43 -5.04 16.95 -18.97
C GLY A 43 -6.15 15.91 -18.72
N TYR A 44 -5.79 14.77 -18.15
CA TYR A 44 -6.76 13.77 -17.73
C TYR A 44 -6.18 12.86 -16.65
N ASP A 45 -7.09 12.27 -15.86
CA ASP A 45 -6.83 11.16 -14.97
C ASP A 45 -7.88 10.07 -15.21
N LEU A 46 -7.41 8.88 -15.57
CA LEU A 46 -8.23 7.69 -15.79
C LEU A 46 -7.75 6.59 -14.87
N TRP A 47 -8.65 5.90 -14.20
CA TRP A 47 -8.30 4.75 -13.38
C TRP A 47 -9.41 3.72 -13.39
N GLY A 48 -9.00 2.48 -13.25
CA GLY A 48 -9.90 1.35 -13.16
C GLY A 48 -9.24 0.22 -12.39
N GLY A 49 -10.05 -0.70 -11.94
CA GLY A 49 -9.55 -1.85 -11.24
C GLY A 49 -10.64 -2.87 -10.96
N GLY A 50 -10.20 -4.02 -10.50
CA GLY A 50 -11.10 -5.08 -10.15
C GLY A 50 -10.43 -6.17 -9.35
N SER A 51 -11.23 -7.01 -8.73
CA SER A 51 -10.75 -8.15 -7.98
C SER A 51 -11.77 -9.28 -8.04
N TYR A 52 -11.25 -10.47 -8.20
CA TYR A 52 -11.95 -11.73 -8.05
C TYR A 52 -11.47 -12.42 -6.78
N THR A 53 -12.41 -12.90 -5.97
CA THR A 53 -12.12 -13.64 -4.74
C THR A 53 -12.93 -14.93 -4.75
N LYS A 54 -12.27 -16.05 -4.44
CA LYS A 54 -12.94 -17.34 -4.27
C LYS A 54 -12.47 -17.99 -2.97
N LYS A 55 -13.41 -18.34 -2.11
CA LYS A 55 -13.16 -19.12 -0.89
C LYS A 55 -13.63 -20.55 -1.09
N VAL A 56 -12.77 -21.50 -0.82
CA VAL A 56 -13.03 -22.94 -0.88
C VAL A 56 -12.90 -23.49 0.53
N ARG A 57 -13.89 -24.22 0.99
CA ARG A 57 -13.83 -24.94 2.27
C ARG A 57 -13.12 -26.27 2.00
N LEU A 58 -12.08 -26.56 2.74
CA LEU A 58 -11.31 -27.81 2.63
C LEU A 58 -11.95 -28.89 3.51
N ASP A 59 -12.31 -28.51 4.75
CA ASP A 59 -12.99 -29.38 5.71
C ASP A 59 -13.86 -28.56 6.68
N SER A 60 -14.21 -29.09 7.87
CA SER A 60 -15.04 -28.44 8.85
C SER A 60 -14.43 -27.20 9.48
N ILE A 61 -13.09 -27.14 9.57
CA ILE A 61 -12.33 -26.08 10.23
C ILE A 61 -11.39 -25.32 9.31
N ALA A 62 -11.04 -25.88 8.14
CA ALA A 62 -10.06 -25.30 7.22
C ALA A 62 -10.69 -24.74 5.94
N SER A 63 -10.18 -23.62 5.50
CA SER A 63 -10.57 -23.01 4.23
C SER A 63 -9.39 -22.32 3.55
N ILE A 64 -9.43 -22.25 2.24
CA ILE A 64 -8.51 -21.49 1.41
C ILE A 64 -9.26 -20.43 0.64
N LYS A 65 -8.73 -19.22 0.62
CA LYS A 65 -9.26 -18.08 -0.14
C LYS A 65 -8.21 -17.61 -1.13
N PHE A 66 -8.57 -17.60 -2.39
CA PHE A 66 -7.79 -17.04 -3.48
C PHE A 66 -8.30 -15.64 -3.81
N ARG A 67 -7.38 -14.72 -4.08
CA ARG A 67 -7.68 -13.39 -4.61
C ARG A 67 -6.77 -13.13 -5.80
N ALA A 68 -7.36 -12.66 -6.90
CA ALA A 68 -6.65 -12.13 -8.04
C ALA A 68 -7.28 -10.79 -8.41
N GLY A 69 -6.47 -9.77 -8.62
CA GLY A 69 -6.98 -8.44 -8.92
C GLY A 69 -5.90 -7.53 -9.47
N GLY A 70 -6.28 -6.28 -9.70
CA GLY A 70 -5.33 -5.28 -10.15
C GLY A 70 -6.00 -3.94 -10.41
N ASN A 71 -5.12 -2.95 -10.57
CA ASN A 71 -5.50 -1.59 -10.92
C ASN A 71 -4.71 -1.16 -12.15
N ILE A 72 -5.35 -0.36 -12.99
CA ILE A 72 -4.74 0.36 -14.09
C ILE A 72 -5.05 1.84 -13.94
N SER A 73 -4.07 2.69 -14.21
CA SER A 73 -4.27 4.12 -14.27
C SER A 73 -3.50 4.73 -15.42
N SER A 74 -4.03 5.82 -15.97
CA SER A 74 -3.34 6.65 -16.96
C SER A 74 -3.65 8.10 -16.67
N SER A 75 -2.62 8.92 -16.53
CA SER A 75 -2.76 10.35 -16.33
C SER A 75 -1.91 11.12 -17.31
N LYS A 76 -2.36 12.31 -17.66
CA LYS A 76 -1.60 13.27 -18.46
C LYS A 76 -1.67 14.64 -17.82
N ASN A 77 -0.51 15.13 -17.41
CA ASN A 77 -0.35 16.42 -16.76
C ASN A 77 0.60 17.31 -17.56
N PHE A 78 0.44 18.60 -17.41
CA PHE A 78 1.25 19.60 -18.11
C PHE A 78 1.87 20.57 -17.11
N ASN A 79 3.01 21.11 -17.49
CA ASN A 79 3.66 22.26 -16.87
C ASN A 79 4.45 23.03 -17.92
N ILE A 80 4.83 24.25 -17.61
CA ILE A 80 5.68 25.07 -18.46
C ILE A 80 6.98 25.34 -17.70
N LEU A 81 8.10 25.12 -18.36
CA LEU A 81 9.44 25.42 -17.86
C LEU A 81 10.20 26.22 -18.93
N ASN A 82 10.63 27.44 -18.57
CA ASN A 82 11.33 28.36 -19.48
C ASN A 82 10.61 28.51 -20.84
N ASN A 83 9.31 28.77 -20.79
CA ASN A 83 8.41 28.91 -21.94
C ASN A 83 8.22 27.62 -22.80
N VAL A 84 8.74 26.49 -22.35
CA VAL A 84 8.52 25.19 -23.00
C VAL A 84 7.43 24.43 -22.26
N LYS A 85 6.34 24.13 -22.95
CA LYS A 85 5.24 23.34 -22.41
C LYS A 85 5.59 21.85 -22.46
N GLU A 86 5.75 21.25 -21.30
CA GLU A 86 6.01 19.82 -21.12
C GLU A 86 4.74 19.08 -20.72
N GLY A 87 4.44 18.00 -21.42
CA GLY A 87 3.38 17.06 -21.04
C GLY A 87 3.97 15.73 -20.60
N ALA A 88 3.60 15.29 -19.41
CA ALA A 88 3.98 13.99 -18.89
C ALA A 88 2.76 13.06 -18.88
N LYS A 89 2.84 11.94 -19.60
CA LYS A 89 1.84 10.88 -19.60
C LYS A 89 2.38 9.71 -18.76
N THR A 90 1.73 9.42 -17.65
CA THR A 90 2.06 8.27 -16.79
C THR A 90 0.99 7.20 -16.93
N THR A 91 1.40 5.97 -17.21
CA THR A 91 0.52 4.80 -17.22
C THR A 91 1.05 3.80 -16.20
N SER A 92 0.18 3.30 -15.35
CA SER A 92 0.54 2.33 -14.33
C SER A 92 -0.39 1.12 -14.36
N LEU A 93 0.18 -0.06 -14.17
CA LEU A 93 -0.54 -1.33 -14.05
C LEU A 93 -0.03 -2.04 -12.79
N THR A 94 -0.97 -2.43 -11.92
CA THR A 94 -0.63 -3.03 -10.63
C THR A 94 -1.45 -4.30 -10.38
N PRO A 95 -1.09 -5.44 -10.99
CA PRO A 95 -1.70 -6.72 -10.63
C PRO A 95 -1.33 -7.15 -9.21
N ASN A 96 -2.23 -7.88 -8.58
CA ASN A 96 -2.01 -8.46 -7.27
C ASN A 96 -2.68 -9.84 -7.15
N PHE A 97 -2.03 -10.72 -6.39
CA PHE A 97 -2.49 -12.08 -6.12
C PHE A 97 -2.36 -12.35 -4.63
N GLY A 98 -3.32 -13.05 -4.08
CA GLY A 98 -3.32 -13.39 -2.67
C GLY A 98 -3.88 -14.78 -2.41
N ILE A 99 -3.32 -15.43 -1.39
CA ILE A 99 -3.81 -16.68 -0.85
C ILE A 99 -3.95 -16.52 0.65
N THR A 100 -5.10 -16.92 1.19
CA THR A 100 -5.32 -16.97 2.65
C THR A 100 -5.71 -18.41 3.01
N LEU A 101 -4.96 -19.00 3.90
CA LEU A 101 -5.29 -20.26 4.57
C LEU A 101 -5.84 -19.91 5.95
N GLU A 102 -6.99 -20.46 6.29
CA GLU A 102 -7.65 -20.23 7.57
C GLU A 102 -7.99 -21.57 8.22
N TRP A 103 -7.60 -21.74 9.47
CA TRP A 103 -8.04 -22.80 10.38
C TRP A 103 -8.85 -22.14 11.49
N ASP A 104 -10.14 -22.47 11.57
CA ASP A 104 -11.07 -21.79 12.47
C ASP A 104 -10.53 -21.76 13.92
N LYS A 105 -10.47 -20.56 14.51
CA LYS A 105 -9.98 -20.27 15.86
C LYS A 105 -8.52 -20.69 16.17
N LEU A 106 -7.81 -21.33 15.25
CA LEU A 106 -6.46 -21.82 15.47
C LEU A 106 -5.40 -20.94 14.83
N ALA A 107 -5.48 -20.76 13.51
CA ALA A 107 -4.46 -20.05 12.77
C ALA A 107 -4.97 -19.48 11.46
N SER A 108 -4.27 -18.48 10.95
CA SER A 108 -4.41 -18.04 9.58
C SER A 108 -3.04 -17.65 9.01
N ILE A 109 -2.88 -17.88 7.70
CA ILE A 109 -1.74 -17.43 6.92
C ILE A 109 -2.30 -16.70 5.70
N GLU A 110 -1.97 -15.43 5.56
CA GLU A 110 -2.32 -14.61 4.41
C GLU A 110 -1.03 -14.23 3.69
N THR A 111 -0.94 -14.53 2.40
CA THR A 111 0.15 -14.10 1.53
C THR A 111 -0.41 -13.29 0.40
N GLN A 112 0.17 -12.13 0.14
CA GLN A 112 -0.17 -11.27 -0.98
C GLN A 112 1.09 -10.85 -1.73
N TYR A 113 1.08 -11.06 -3.04
CA TYR A 113 2.09 -10.53 -3.96
C TYR A 113 1.47 -9.43 -4.79
N ARG A 114 2.22 -8.35 -4.97
CA ARG A 114 1.88 -7.22 -5.83
C ARG A 114 3.09 -6.83 -6.64
N ILE A 115 2.88 -6.59 -7.94
CA ILE A 115 3.86 -5.98 -8.81
C ILE A 115 3.25 -4.71 -9.41
N SER A 116 4.01 -3.63 -9.44
CA SER A 116 3.60 -2.36 -10.04
C SER A 116 4.54 -2.02 -11.18
N PHE A 117 3.96 -1.81 -12.33
CA PHE A 117 4.65 -1.26 -13.50
C PHE A 117 4.17 0.16 -13.69
N SER A 118 5.08 1.10 -13.89
CA SER A 118 4.75 2.49 -14.17
C SER A 118 5.67 3.01 -15.27
N ASN A 119 5.07 3.51 -16.33
CA ASN A 119 5.78 4.11 -17.45
C ASN A 119 5.38 5.58 -17.55
N THR A 120 6.35 6.47 -17.54
CA THR A 120 6.14 7.91 -17.75
C THR A 120 6.84 8.34 -19.03
N LYS A 121 6.08 8.94 -19.95
CA LYS A 121 6.56 9.49 -21.22
C LYS A 121 6.37 10.99 -21.25
N TYR A 122 7.40 11.67 -21.66
CA TYR A 122 7.44 13.13 -21.85
C TYR A 122 7.33 13.46 -23.35
N ASN A 123 6.60 14.52 -23.67
CA ASN A 123 6.40 14.91 -25.08
C ASN A 123 7.58 15.71 -25.65
N VAL A 124 8.31 16.45 -24.84
CA VAL A 124 9.48 17.25 -25.24
C VAL A 124 10.77 16.55 -24.82
N ASN A 125 10.94 16.35 -23.52
CA ASN A 125 12.18 15.80 -22.95
C ASN A 125 12.14 14.25 -22.92
N GLN A 126 12.11 13.61 -24.09
CA GLN A 126 11.97 12.15 -24.20
C GLN A 126 13.12 11.37 -23.51
N ASN A 127 14.28 11.98 -23.32
CA ASN A 127 15.40 11.39 -22.57
C ASN A 127 15.07 11.20 -21.07
N GLN A 128 14.00 11.83 -20.58
CA GLN A 128 13.51 11.68 -19.21
C GLN A 128 12.44 10.59 -19.07
N ASN A 129 12.12 9.87 -20.15
CA ASN A 129 11.20 8.75 -20.07
C ASN A 129 11.64 7.75 -19.01
N GLN A 130 10.69 7.28 -18.18
CA GLN A 130 10.96 6.44 -17.03
C GLN A 130 10.08 5.22 -17.03
N ASP A 131 10.70 4.09 -16.74
CA ASP A 131 10.04 2.82 -16.47
C ASP A 131 10.36 2.39 -15.03
N PHE A 132 9.33 2.25 -14.22
CA PHE A 132 9.47 1.78 -12.86
C PHE A 132 8.79 0.45 -12.67
N THR A 133 9.49 -0.47 -12.03
CA THR A 133 8.93 -1.74 -11.58
C THR A 133 9.17 -1.87 -10.08
N ARG A 134 8.13 -2.24 -9.34
CA ARG A 134 8.22 -2.46 -7.90
C ARG A 134 7.50 -3.74 -7.52
N HIS A 135 8.16 -4.57 -6.74
CA HIS A 135 7.59 -5.80 -6.19
C HIS A 135 7.31 -5.63 -4.70
N SER A 136 6.24 -6.24 -4.24
CA SER A 136 5.92 -6.31 -2.82
C SER A 136 5.28 -7.65 -2.49
N VAL A 137 5.82 -8.30 -1.46
CA VAL A 137 5.23 -9.49 -0.84
C VAL A 137 4.84 -9.12 0.59
N ASN A 138 3.62 -9.43 0.99
CA ASN A 138 3.16 -9.31 2.36
C ASN A 138 2.74 -10.68 2.86
N ILE A 139 3.24 -11.09 4.01
CA ILE A 139 2.88 -12.33 4.68
C ILE A 139 2.40 -11.97 6.08
N ARG A 140 1.16 -12.32 6.38
CA ARG A 140 0.58 -12.16 7.71
C ARG A 140 0.23 -13.51 8.27
N THR A 141 0.65 -13.77 9.49
CA THR A 141 0.26 -14.98 10.20
C THR A 141 -0.39 -14.63 11.53
N LYS A 142 -1.37 -15.40 11.89
CA LYS A 142 -2.00 -15.36 13.20
C LYS A 142 -2.12 -16.79 13.71
N THR A 143 -1.71 -17.02 14.95
CA THR A 143 -1.79 -18.33 15.60
C THR A 143 -2.26 -18.15 17.04
N ASN A 144 -3.27 -18.91 17.46
CA ASN A 144 -3.81 -18.91 18.82
C ASN A 144 -3.39 -20.19 19.52
N ILE A 145 -2.31 -20.13 20.32
CA ILE A 145 -1.74 -21.29 21.04
C ILE A 145 -1.18 -20.84 22.41
N PRO A 146 -1.54 -21.47 23.46
CA PRO A 146 -2.81 -22.12 23.82
C PRO A 146 -3.96 -21.09 23.82
N LYS A 147 -5.16 -21.43 24.16
CA LYS A 147 -6.41 -20.64 23.96
C LYS A 147 -6.39 -19.13 24.31
N LYS A 148 -5.41 -18.65 25.10
CA LYS A 148 -5.28 -17.26 25.54
C LYS A 148 -4.09 -16.52 24.93
N LEU A 149 -3.19 -17.24 24.30
CA LEU A 149 -2.00 -16.67 23.68
C LEU A 149 -2.21 -16.54 22.19
N GLU A 150 -1.94 -15.36 21.67
CA GLU A 150 -2.02 -15.05 20.25
C GLU A 150 -0.67 -14.57 19.76
N TRP A 151 -0.17 -15.20 18.71
CA TRP A 151 1.04 -14.79 18.00
C TRP A 151 0.67 -14.28 16.61
N ARG A 152 1.10 -13.07 16.30
CA ARG A 152 0.93 -12.47 14.98
C ARG A 152 2.29 -12.10 14.40
N ASN A 153 2.45 -12.29 13.10
CA ASN A 153 3.55 -11.75 12.33
C ASN A 153 3.00 -10.97 11.14
N ASP A 154 3.64 -9.86 10.83
CA ASP A 154 3.46 -9.07 9.62
C ASP A 154 4.84 -8.90 8.99
N ILE A 155 5.06 -9.60 7.87
CA ILE A 155 6.33 -9.60 7.15
C ILE A 155 6.07 -8.97 5.79
N ARG A 156 6.83 -7.93 5.49
CA ARG A 156 6.81 -7.27 4.19
C ARG A 156 8.16 -7.33 3.54
N TYR A 157 8.19 -7.78 2.30
CA TYR A 157 9.32 -7.65 1.41
C TYR A 157 9.00 -6.64 0.33
N THR A 158 9.90 -5.72 0.04
CA THR A 158 9.82 -4.79 -1.08
C THR A 158 11.08 -4.88 -1.91
N TYR A 159 10.93 -4.84 -3.23
CA TYR A 159 12.04 -4.75 -4.16
C TYR A 159 11.74 -3.67 -5.20
N ASN A 160 12.62 -2.69 -5.28
CA ASN A 160 12.54 -1.58 -6.23
C ASN A 160 13.87 -1.48 -6.99
N PRO A 161 14.01 -2.11 -8.15
CA PRO A 161 15.26 -2.11 -8.92
C PRO A 161 15.68 -0.72 -9.43
N ASN A 162 14.75 0.22 -9.47
CA ASN A 162 14.95 1.54 -10.07
C ASN A 162 15.56 2.58 -9.12
N VAL A 163 15.65 2.30 -7.82
CA VAL A 163 16.34 3.23 -6.88
C VAL A 163 17.84 3.20 -7.10
N ILE A 164 18.44 4.39 -7.07
CA ILE A 164 19.90 4.58 -7.22
C ILE A 164 20.43 5.12 -5.90
N GLY A 165 21.56 4.56 -5.43
CA GLY A 165 22.19 5.00 -4.19
C GLY A 165 21.61 4.45 -2.89
N PHE A 166 20.51 3.68 -2.97
CA PHE A 166 19.83 3.08 -1.82
C PHE A 166 19.66 1.58 -1.98
N ASN A 167 19.33 0.89 -0.89
CA ASN A 167 19.03 -0.53 -0.92
C ASN A 167 17.77 -0.78 -1.76
N LYS A 168 17.90 -1.61 -2.78
CA LYS A 168 16.81 -1.98 -3.69
C LYS A 168 15.81 -2.92 -3.07
N ALA A 169 16.23 -3.69 -2.06
CA ALA A 169 15.41 -4.68 -1.37
C ALA A 169 15.41 -4.40 0.13
N ALA A 170 14.25 -4.56 0.75
CA ALA A 170 14.11 -4.44 2.20
C ALA A 170 13.10 -5.45 2.72
N TRP A 171 13.41 -6.04 3.86
CA TRP A 171 12.51 -6.88 4.65
C TRP A 171 12.06 -6.09 5.87
N PHE A 172 10.78 -6.12 6.12
CA PHE A 172 10.16 -5.49 7.27
C PHE A 172 9.36 -6.53 8.02
N TRP A 173 9.78 -6.84 9.25
CA TRP A 173 9.13 -7.88 10.05
C TRP A 173 8.70 -7.32 11.41
N ASN A 174 7.39 -7.30 11.62
CA ASN A 174 6.77 -7.00 12.91
C ASN A 174 6.19 -8.27 13.52
N ALA A 175 6.37 -8.44 14.81
CA ALA A 175 5.77 -9.54 15.56
C ALA A 175 4.99 -9.00 16.77
N THR A 176 3.90 -9.67 17.10
CA THR A 176 3.10 -9.36 18.28
C THR A 176 2.77 -10.65 19.03
N LEU A 177 3.09 -10.66 20.31
CA LEU A 177 2.65 -11.69 21.25
C LEU A 177 1.62 -11.06 22.18
N ALA A 178 0.39 -11.57 22.20
CA ALA A 178 -0.69 -11.06 23.01
C ALA A 178 -1.25 -12.16 23.92
N TYR A 179 -1.49 -11.83 25.16
CA TYR A 179 -2.06 -12.75 26.15
C TYR A 179 -3.33 -12.17 26.75
N SER A 180 -4.43 -12.92 26.65
CA SER A 180 -5.73 -12.55 27.21
C SER A 180 -5.78 -12.85 28.71
N ILE A 181 -6.17 -11.84 29.48
CA ILE A 181 -6.32 -11.87 30.95
C ILE A 181 -7.74 -11.42 31.35
N LEU A 182 -8.07 -11.47 32.61
CA LEU A 182 -9.32 -10.97 33.20
C LEU A 182 -10.57 -11.53 32.46
N LYS A 183 -10.61 -12.84 32.23
CA LYS A 183 -11.71 -13.52 31.52
C LYS A 183 -11.97 -12.90 30.13
N ASP A 184 -10.89 -12.61 29.38
CA ASP A 184 -10.86 -12.01 28.05
C ASP A 184 -11.30 -10.53 27.99
N GLN A 185 -11.37 -9.86 29.15
CA GLN A 185 -11.62 -8.43 29.22
C GLN A 185 -10.33 -7.61 29.12
N GLY A 186 -9.19 -8.18 29.50
CA GLY A 186 -7.87 -7.55 29.40
C GLY A 186 -6.98 -8.26 28.41
N THR A 187 -6.04 -7.53 27.80
CA THR A 187 -5.00 -8.09 26.94
C THR A 187 -3.69 -7.39 27.24
N ILE A 188 -2.65 -8.18 27.54
CA ILE A 188 -1.27 -7.71 27.58
C ILE A 188 -0.63 -8.08 26.24
N SER A 189 0.08 -7.17 25.61
CA SER A 189 0.76 -7.41 24.33
C SER A 189 2.19 -6.91 24.35
N LEU A 190 3.09 -7.73 23.83
CA LEU A 190 4.46 -7.35 23.49
C LEU A 190 4.54 -7.26 21.97
N LYS A 191 4.89 -6.10 21.46
CA LYS A 191 5.07 -5.84 20.03
C LYS A 191 6.54 -5.58 19.76
N ALA A 192 7.08 -6.20 18.73
CA ALA A 192 8.40 -5.95 18.19
C ALA A 192 8.23 -5.40 16.78
N TYR A 193 8.78 -4.23 16.55
CA TYR A 193 8.76 -3.58 15.25
C TYR A 193 10.13 -3.68 14.60
N ASP A 194 10.12 -3.93 13.28
CA ASP A 194 11.31 -4.02 12.45
C ASP A 194 12.40 -4.92 13.04
N LEU A 195 12.03 -6.19 13.32
CA LEU A 195 12.92 -7.19 13.93
C LEU A 195 14.25 -7.36 13.18
N LEU A 196 14.28 -7.08 11.89
CA LEU A 196 15.47 -7.21 11.05
C LEU A 196 16.26 -5.90 10.95
N ASN A 197 15.73 -4.80 11.48
CA ASN A 197 16.33 -3.45 11.40
C ASN A 197 16.67 -3.03 9.96
N GLN A 198 15.78 -3.34 9.03
CA GLN A 198 15.96 -3.08 7.59
C GLN A 198 14.92 -2.11 7.04
N ASN A 199 14.17 -1.43 7.92
CA ASN A 199 13.19 -0.47 7.47
C ASN A 199 13.88 0.70 6.77
N THR A 200 13.66 0.80 5.48
CA THR A 200 14.07 1.95 4.67
C THR A 200 12.84 2.51 3.99
N ASN A 201 12.75 3.83 3.95
CA ASN A 201 11.72 4.53 3.18
C ASN A 201 12.36 5.21 1.97
N ALA A 202 13.13 4.42 1.22
CA ALA A 202 13.72 4.88 -0.03
C ALA A 202 12.68 4.79 -1.15
N GLN A 203 12.51 5.89 -1.88
CA GLN A 203 11.58 5.96 -3.00
C GLN A 203 12.15 6.78 -4.14
N ARG A 204 11.78 6.40 -5.35
CA ARG A 204 12.05 7.19 -6.55
C ARG A 204 10.74 7.72 -7.10
N ARG A 205 10.74 9.01 -7.39
CA ARG A 205 9.60 9.72 -7.98
C ARG A 205 10.06 10.47 -9.23
N ALA A 206 9.32 10.31 -10.31
CA ALA A 206 9.46 11.13 -11.50
C ALA A 206 8.30 12.12 -11.58
N THR A 207 8.61 13.37 -11.82
CA THR A 207 7.67 14.44 -12.10
C THR A 207 7.91 14.97 -13.50
N SER A 208 7.09 15.90 -13.97
CA SER A 208 7.30 16.56 -15.26
C SER A 208 8.60 17.38 -15.35
N ASN A 209 9.26 17.69 -14.22
CA ASN A 209 10.40 18.60 -14.17
C ASN A 209 11.68 17.96 -13.63
N TYR A 210 11.57 16.90 -12.82
CA TYR A 210 12.73 16.29 -12.16
C TYR A 210 12.46 14.84 -11.78
N ILE A 211 13.54 14.12 -11.55
CA ILE A 211 13.56 12.83 -10.91
C ILE A 211 14.13 13.02 -9.51
N GLU A 212 13.45 12.50 -8.51
CA GLU A 212 13.85 12.59 -7.12
C GLU A 212 14.04 11.18 -6.56
N ASP A 213 15.21 10.95 -5.99
CA ASP A 213 15.46 9.82 -5.10
C ASP A 213 15.49 10.34 -3.68
N SER A 214 14.60 9.85 -2.85
CA SER A 214 14.49 10.29 -1.46
C SER A 214 14.52 9.14 -0.50
N GLU A 215 15.15 9.35 0.64
CA GLU A 215 15.14 8.46 1.79
C GLU A 215 14.70 9.27 3.01
N SER A 216 13.74 8.75 3.75
CA SER A 216 13.29 9.37 4.99
C SER A 216 13.76 8.57 6.19
N THR A 217 14.19 9.26 7.23
CA THR A 217 14.46 8.62 8.52
C THR A 217 13.17 7.96 9.04
N VAL A 218 13.25 6.69 9.32
CA VAL A 218 12.16 5.89 9.87
C VAL A 218 12.54 5.39 11.26
N LEU A 219 11.53 5.08 12.07
CA LEU A 219 11.78 4.40 13.34
C LEU A 219 12.43 3.05 13.07
N GLN A 220 13.60 2.85 13.66
CA GLN A 220 14.32 1.58 13.63
C GLN A 220 13.66 0.56 14.58
N GLN A 221 14.31 -0.58 14.77
CA GLN A 221 13.83 -1.63 15.67
C GLN A 221 13.47 -1.08 17.05
N TYR A 222 12.25 -1.39 17.51
CA TYR A 222 11.81 -1.06 18.87
C TYR A 222 10.79 -2.07 19.38
N PHE A 223 10.65 -2.11 20.70
CA PHE A 223 9.70 -2.96 21.40
C PHE A 223 8.69 -2.10 22.16
N MET A 224 7.44 -2.56 22.18
CA MET A 224 6.36 -1.87 22.88
C MET A 224 5.58 -2.87 23.73
N LEU A 225 5.44 -2.57 25.02
CA LEU A 225 4.51 -3.26 25.91
C LEU A 225 3.18 -2.49 25.92
N GLY A 226 2.09 -3.20 25.66
CA GLY A 226 0.74 -2.64 25.61
C GLY A 226 -0.20 -3.36 26.56
N PHE A 227 -1.12 -2.60 27.15
CA PHE A 227 -2.24 -3.12 27.91
C PHE A 227 -3.53 -2.55 27.34
N SER A 228 -4.50 -3.42 27.08
CA SER A 228 -5.83 -3.05 26.58
C SER A 228 -6.89 -3.63 27.51
N TRP A 229 -7.88 -2.82 27.88
CA TRP A 229 -9.01 -3.28 28.68
C TRP A 229 -10.32 -2.92 27.99
N LYS A 230 -11.22 -3.95 27.88
CA LYS A 230 -12.56 -3.78 27.31
C LYS A 230 -13.53 -3.45 28.44
N PHE A 231 -14.01 -2.22 28.48
CA PHE A 231 -15.08 -1.83 29.40
C PHE A 231 -16.43 -2.09 28.75
N ASN A 232 -17.26 -2.92 29.36
CA ASN A 232 -18.68 -2.96 29.04
C ASN A 232 -19.37 -1.82 29.80
N SER A 233 -19.57 -0.68 29.16
CA SER A 233 -20.44 0.31 29.73
C SER A 233 -21.89 -0.12 29.54
N LEU A 234 -22.63 -0.13 30.66
CA LEU A 234 -24.10 -0.25 30.71
C LEU A 234 -24.70 -1.63 30.36
N GLY A 235 -24.77 -2.54 31.32
CA GLY A 235 -25.92 -3.39 31.69
C GLY A 235 -26.78 -4.07 30.63
N LYS A 236 -26.47 -3.99 29.36
CA LYS A 236 -27.17 -4.74 28.31
C LYS A 236 -26.25 -5.77 27.68
N LYS A 237 -26.68 -7.03 27.68
CA LYS A 237 -26.08 -8.16 26.97
C LYS A 237 -26.11 -7.89 25.44
N GLY A 238 -25.29 -6.99 24.96
CA GLY A 238 -25.07 -6.74 23.54
C GLY A 238 -23.83 -7.50 23.08
N LYS A 239 -23.94 -8.28 22.00
CA LYS A 239 -22.79 -8.82 21.29
C LYS A 239 -21.93 -7.65 20.80
N VAL A 240 -20.76 -7.43 21.39
CA VAL A 240 -19.78 -6.46 20.91
C VAL A 240 -19.28 -6.97 19.56
N ARG A 241 -19.54 -6.24 18.48
CA ARG A 241 -18.85 -6.46 17.21
C ARG A 241 -17.41 -6.00 17.41
N GLU A 242 -16.45 -6.91 17.28
CA GLU A 242 -15.04 -6.55 17.20
C GLU A 242 -14.82 -5.76 15.91
N TYR A 243 -14.70 -4.44 16.04
CA TYR A 243 -14.08 -3.64 15.00
C TYR A 243 -12.57 -3.82 15.18
N GLY A 244 -11.96 -4.60 14.31
CA GLY A 244 -10.51 -4.65 14.21
C GLY A 244 -10.01 -3.26 13.81
N LEU A 245 -9.28 -2.60 14.71
CA LEU A 245 -8.51 -1.43 14.35
C LEU A 245 -7.39 -1.90 13.41
N ALA A 246 -7.55 -1.57 12.13
CA ALA A 246 -6.46 -1.65 11.17
C ALA A 246 -5.51 -0.46 11.45
N PHE A 247 -4.29 -0.77 11.83
CA PHE A 247 -3.16 0.15 11.78
C PHE A 247 -2.17 -0.32 10.73
#